data_1634b6aefebcd09827584900a3cb0c5c
#
_entry.id   1634b6aefebcd09827584900a3cb0c5c
#
_cell.length_a   1.000
_cell.length_b   1.000
_cell.length_c   1.000
_cell.angle_alpha   90.00
_cell.angle_beta   90.00
_cell.angle_gamma   90.00
#
_symmetry.space_group_name_H-M   'P 1'
#
loop_
_entity.id
_entity.type
_entity.pdbx_description
1 polymer ?
#
loop_
_entity_poly.entity_id
_entity_poly.type
_entity_poly.pdbx_seq_one_letter_code
_entity_poly.pdbx_strand_id
1 'polypeptide(L)'
;MRLAEAAGLLVLDIKLDADVPHVVLRKHPWRSLKTKGSERDIPLAGMSLWAARRIVESQQDFAFPRYTDGSGCSANSASAAINKWLKPRVPDGCVVHSFRHSLRDRLRRVECPSDIADAIGGWATAGVGQKYGSGYGLEVKARWMKRIVVRAPWTDNRDA
;
A
#
# COMPACT_ATOMS: atom_id res chain seq x y z
N MET A 1 1.10 2.51 1.23
CA MET A 1 1.06 3.49 0.12
C MET A 1 0.45 4.81 0.57
N ARG A 2 0.73 5.92 -0.11
CA ARG A 2 -0.09 7.16 -0.03
C ARG A 2 -1.38 6.96 -0.82
N LEU A 3 -2.41 7.76 -0.54
CA LEU A 3 -3.69 7.59 -1.24
C LEU A 3 -3.56 7.79 -2.76
N ALA A 4 -2.83 8.81 -3.21
CA ALA A 4 -2.59 9.02 -4.64
C ALA A 4 -1.80 7.86 -5.30
N GLU A 5 -0.89 7.23 -4.55
CA GLU A 5 -0.18 6.04 -5.02
C GLU A 5 -1.16 4.87 -5.25
N ALA A 6 -2.12 4.69 -4.34
CA ALA A 6 -3.13 3.64 -4.44
C ALA A 6 -4.18 3.95 -5.50
N ALA A 7 -4.76 5.16 -5.49
CA ALA A 7 -5.80 5.55 -6.43
C ALA A 7 -5.37 5.47 -7.89
N GLY A 8 -4.09 5.72 -8.16
CA GLY A 8 -3.54 5.68 -9.52
C GLY A 8 -2.89 4.35 -9.92
N LEU A 9 -3.19 3.23 -9.24
CA LEU A 9 -2.66 1.92 -9.61
C LEU A 9 -3.27 1.39 -10.90
N LEU A 10 -2.42 0.84 -11.78
CA LEU A 10 -2.85 -0.11 -12.80
C LEU A 10 -3.10 -1.48 -12.17
N VAL A 11 -4.03 -2.24 -12.72
CA VAL A 11 -4.18 -3.65 -12.36
C VAL A 11 -2.90 -4.43 -12.68
N LEU A 12 -2.21 -4.08 -13.77
CA LEU A 12 -0.91 -4.66 -14.15
C LEU A 12 0.21 -4.38 -13.13
N ASP A 13 0.09 -3.35 -12.28
CA ASP A 13 1.03 -3.10 -11.18
C ASP A 13 0.89 -4.15 -10.04
N ILE A 14 -0.21 -4.94 -10.04
CA ILE A 14 -0.51 -5.94 -9.02
C ILE A 14 -0.03 -7.31 -9.50
N LYS A 15 0.96 -7.87 -8.82
CA LYS A 15 1.58 -9.16 -9.13
C LYS A 15 1.11 -10.22 -8.15
N LEU A 16 0.02 -10.94 -8.49
CA LEU A 16 -0.54 -11.99 -7.63
C LEU A 16 0.14 -13.35 -7.84
N ASP A 17 0.64 -13.61 -9.06
CA ASP A 17 1.23 -14.89 -9.46
C ASP A 17 2.73 -15.00 -9.12
N ALA A 18 3.31 -13.98 -8.47
CA ALA A 18 4.69 -14.01 -7.99
C ALA A 18 4.79 -14.79 -6.67
N ASP A 19 5.97 -15.37 -6.36
CA ASP A 19 6.24 -16.08 -5.10
C ASP A 19 5.83 -15.29 -3.86
N VAL A 20 6.01 -13.98 -3.92
CA VAL A 20 5.47 -13.03 -2.95
C VAL A 20 4.50 -12.11 -3.67
N PRO A 21 3.18 -12.22 -3.49
CA PRO A 21 2.20 -11.28 -4.03
C PRO A 21 2.52 -9.85 -3.60
N HIS A 22 2.59 -8.93 -4.57
CA HIS A 22 3.01 -7.56 -4.29
C HIS A 22 2.46 -6.54 -5.29
N VAL A 23 2.57 -5.27 -4.95
CA VAL A 23 2.33 -4.13 -5.84
C VAL A 23 3.68 -3.55 -6.27
N VAL A 24 3.86 -3.38 -7.56
CA VAL A 24 5.01 -2.70 -8.19
C VAL A 24 4.69 -1.20 -8.28
N LEU A 25 5.12 -0.41 -7.30
CA LEU A 25 4.85 1.02 -7.30
C LEU A 25 5.91 1.79 -8.10
N ARG A 26 5.51 2.30 -9.26
CA ARG A 26 6.34 3.09 -10.18
C ARG A 26 5.62 4.39 -10.56
N LYS A 27 6.38 5.35 -11.08
CA LYS A 27 5.83 6.57 -11.68
C LYS A 27 5.08 6.24 -12.97
N HIS A 28 3.94 6.90 -13.18
CA HIS A 28 3.16 6.88 -14.43
C HIS A 28 2.82 8.30 -14.86
N PRO A 29 2.47 8.55 -16.12
CA PRO A 29 2.07 9.88 -16.60
C PRO A 29 0.95 10.52 -15.77
N TRP A 30 -0.05 9.73 -15.37
CA TRP A 30 -1.19 10.18 -14.57
C TRP A 30 -0.93 10.16 -13.05
N ARG A 31 0.17 9.55 -12.58
CA ARG A 31 0.49 9.40 -11.16
C ARG A 31 1.93 9.78 -10.88
N SER A 32 2.14 10.97 -10.36
CA SER A 32 3.44 11.37 -9.84
C SER A 32 3.72 10.70 -8.48
N LEU A 33 4.98 10.47 -8.18
CA LEU A 33 5.45 10.05 -6.86
C LEU A 33 6.11 11.22 -6.14
N LYS A 34 5.87 11.34 -4.83
CA LYS A 34 6.34 12.49 -4.04
C LYS A 34 7.87 12.64 -4.04
N THR A 35 8.60 11.53 -4.08
CA THR A 35 10.07 11.50 -4.06
C THR A 35 10.58 10.37 -4.95
N LYS A 36 11.83 10.46 -5.39
CA LYS A 36 12.51 9.41 -6.18
C LYS A 36 12.51 8.05 -5.45
N GLY A 37 12.68 8.04 -4.12
CA GLY A 37 12.62 6.83 -3.28
C GLY A 37 11.21 6.32 -2.98
N SER A 38 10.16 6.90 -3.59
CA SER A 38 8.79 6.38 -3.46
C SER A 38 8.53 5.15 -4.34
N GLU A 39 9.35 4.93 -5.38
CA GLU A 39 9.29 3.70 -6.19
C GLU A 39 9.73 2.51 -5.35
N ARG A 40 8.90 1.49 -5.28
CA ARG A 40 9.16 0.29 -4.47
C ARG A 40 8.17 -0.81 -4.75
N ASP A 41 8.56 -2.03 -4.41
CA ASP A 41 7.67 -3.17 -4.40
C ASP A 41 7.13 -3.37 -2.98
N ILE A 42 5.80 -3.48 -2.85
CA ILE A 42 5.09 -3.52 -1.58
C ILE A 42 4.38 -4.87 -1.46
N PRO A 43 4.81 -5.75 -0.54
CA PRO A 43 4.15 -7.03 -0.34
C PRO A 43 2.70 -6.85 0.07
N LEU A 44 1.85 -7.74 -0.41
CA LEU A 44 0.44 -7.83 -0.07
C LEU A 44 0.25 -8.93 0.98
N ALA A 45 -0.53 -8.64 2.03
CA ALA A 45 -0.87 -9.60 3.07
C ALA A 45 -2.25 -9.29 3.68
N GLY A 46 -2.98 -10.31 4.09
CA GLY A 46 -4.30 -10.16 4.71
C GLY A 46 -5.27 -9.34 3.84
N MET A 47 -5.92 -8.34 4.42
CA MET A 47 -6.92 -7.52 3.73
C MET A 47 -6.39 -6.82 2.46
N SER A 48 -5.11 -6.49 2.40
CA SER A 48 -4.54 -5.90 1.18
C SER A 48 -4.42 -6.92 0.04
N LEU A 49 -4.11 -8.17 0.36
CA LEU A 49 -4.09 -9.26 -0.63
C LEU A 49 -5.51 -9.60 -1.09
N TRP A 50 -6.46 -9.70 -0.15
CA TRP A 50 -7.87 -9.92 -0.47
C TRP A 50 -8.41 -8.82 -1.42
N ALA A 51 -8.17 -7.56 -1.12
CA ALA A 51 -8.61 -6.45 -1.96
C ALA A 51 -7.94 -6.47 -3.35
N ALA A 52 -6.65 -6.81 -3.41
CA ALA A 52 -5.91 -6.92 -4.67
C ALA A 52 -6.48 -8.02 -5.58
N ARG A 53 -6.85 -9.18 -5.03
CA ARG A 53 -7.53 -10.24 -5.79
C ARG A 53 -8.83 -9.74 -6.41
N ARG A 54 -9.69 -9.05 -5.63
CA ARG A 54 -10.94 -8.46 -6.11
C ARG A 54 -10.74 -7.44 -7.22
N ILE A 55 -9.67 -6.63 -7.10
CA ILE A 55 -9.30 -5.67 -8.14
C ILE A 55 -8.92 -6.39 -9.44
N VAL A 56 -8.07 -7.41 -9.37
CA VAL A 56 -7.65 -8.18 -10.56
C VAL A 56 -8.82 -8.91 -11.20
N GLU A 57 -9.71 -9.51 -10.40
CA GLU A 57 -10.94 -10.17 -10.87
C GLU A 57 -11.89 -9.22 -11.62
N SER A 58 -11.82 -7.91 -11.36
CA SER A 58 -12.69 -6.92 -12.03
C SER A 58 -12.39 -6.71 -13.51
N GLN A 59 -11.23 -7.20 -14.00
CA GLN A 59 -10.77 -7.08 -15.39
C GLN A 59 -10.75 -5.65 -15.95
N GLN A 60 -10.51 -4.66 -15.07
CA GLN A 60 -10.33 -3.27 -15.44
C GLN A 60 -8.85 -2.96 -15.68
N ASP A 61 -8.54 -1.89 -16.42
CA ASP A 61 -7.15 -1.44 -16.58
C ASP A 61 -6.63 -0.78 -15.30
N PHE A 62 -7.46 0.01 -14.64
CA PHE A 62 -7.13 0.73 -13.41
C PHE A 62 -7.76 0.06 -12.19
N ALA A 63 -7.01 0.00 -11.10
CA ALA A 63 -7.51 -0.53 -9.83
C ALA A 63 -8.72 0.28 -9.30
N PHE A 64 -8.76 1.58 -9.60
CA PHE A 64 -9.83 2.49 -9.17
C PHE A 64 -10.25 3.42 -10.32
N PRO A 65 -10.95 2.92 -11.35
CA PRO A 65 -11.26 3.65 -12.57
C PRO A 65 -12.13 4.89 -12.32
N ARG A 66 -12.87 4.94 -11.21
CA ARG A 66 -13.61 6.14 -10.78
C ARG A 66 -12.69 7.36 -10.53
N TYR A 67 -11.43 7.12 -10.19
CA TYR A 67 -10.50 8.16 -9.77
C TYR A 67 -9.29 8.32 -10.69
N THR A 68 -9.14 7.40 -11.66
CA THR A 68 -8.01 7.41 -12.59
C THR A 68 -8.43 6.81 -13.93
N ASP A 69 -8.18 7.54 -15.00
CA ASP A 69 -8.53 7.17 -16.39
C ASP A 69 -7.35 7.25 -17.38
N GLY A 70 -6.13 7.39 -16.86
CA GLY A 70 -4.92 7.54 -17.67
C GLY A 70 -4.57 8.99 -18.03
N SER A 71 -5.50 9.93 -17.95
CA SER A 71 -5.23 11.37 -18.13
C SER A 71 -4.78 12.03 -16.83
N GLY A 72 -5.24 11.51 -15.69
CA GLY A 72 -4.91 12.03 -14.37
C GLY A 72 -5.38 11.11 -13.24
N CYS A 73 -5.04 11.50 -12.01
CA CYS A 73 -5.48 10.81 -10.80
C CYS A 73 -6.13 11.79 -9.82
N SER A 74 -7.45 11.65 -9.61
CA SER A 74 -8.27 12.47 -8.73
C SER A 74 -8.19 12.01 -7.25
N ALA A 75 -6.97 11.99 -6.69
CA ALA A 75 -6.72 11.55 -5.31
C ALA A 75 -7.50 12.37 -4.27
N ASN A 76 -7.74 13.66 -4.51
CA ASN A 76 -8.53 14.51 -3.62
C ASN A 76 -10.00 14.07 -3.57
N SER A 77 -10.58 13.72 -4.72
CA SER A 77 -11.95 13.18 -4.78
C SER A 77 -12.06 11.84 -4.04
N ALA A 78 -11.06 10.96 -4.23
CA ALA A 78 -10.97 9.70 -3.49
C ALA A 78 -10.87 9.96 -1.97
N SER A 79 -10.03 10.92 -1.56
CA SER A 79 -9.88 11.32 -0.15
C SER A 79 -11.20 11.79 0.44
N ALA A 80 -11.92 12.69 -0.26
CA ALA A 80 -13.19 13.23 0.20
C ALA A 80 -14.24 12.12 0.36
N ALA A 81 -14.37 11.24 -0.61
CA ALA A 81 -15.33 10.13 -0.56
C ALA A 81 -15.02 9.15 0.57
N ILE A 82 -13.76 8.75 0.74
CA ILE A 82 -13.35 7.82 1.80
C ILE A 82 -13.52 8.46 3.18
N ASN A 83 -13.12 9.72 3.37
CA ASN A 83 -13.25 10.40 4.66
C ASN A 83 -14.71 10.62 5.04
N LYS A 84 -15.60 10.94 4.07
CA LYS A 84 -17.06 10.99 4.30
C LYS A 84 -17.59 9.65 4.79
N TRP A 85 -17.14 8.55 4.19
CA TRP A 85 -17.55 7.20 4.59
C TRP A 85 -16.97 6.81 5.96
N LEU A 86 -15.72 7.19 6.27
CA LEU A 86 -15.05 6.88 7.53
C LEU A 86 -15.67 7.63 8.71
N LYS A 87 -16.07 8.89 8.54
CA LYS A 87 -16.51 9.80 9.62
C LYS A 87 -17.43 9.16 10.67
N PRO A 88 -18.52 8.44 10.33
CA PRO A 88 -19.39 7.79 11.31
C PRO A 88 -18.84 6.43 11.82
N ARG A 89 -17.66 5.98 11.40
CA ARG A 89 -17.13 4.61 11.63
C ARG A 89 -15.82 4.58 12.40
N VAL A 90 -15.18 5.72 12.57
CA VAL A 90 -13.88 5.82 13.24
C VAL A 90 -13.92 6.95 14.27
N PRO A 91 -13.04 6.96 15.27
CA PRO A 91 -12.93 8.07 16.22
C PRO A 91 -12.70 9.41 15.53
N ASP A 92 -13.17 10.49 16.17
CA ASP A 92 -12.98 11.84 15.67
C ASP A 92 -11.49 12.14 15.39
N GLY A 93 -11.24 12.89 14.32
CA GLY A 93 -9.90 13.23 13.86
C GLY A 93 -9.21 12.13 13.01
N CYS A 94 -9.78 10.92 12.96
CA CYS A 94 -9.27 9.87 12.07
C CYS A 94 -9.71 10.10 10.63
N VAL A 95 -8.75 10.00 9.70
CA VAL A 95 -8.93 10.16 8.26
C VAL A 95 -8.23 9.05 7.51
N VAL A 96 -8.42 8.97 6.18
CA VAL A 96 -7.77 7.95 5.36
C VAL A 96 -6.24 7.92 5.54
N HIS A 97 -5.61 9.05 5.81
CA HIS A 97 -4.17 9.11 6.08
C HIS A 97 -3.77 8.41 7.39
N SER A 98 -4.68 8.29 8.34
CA SER A 98 -4.43 7.60 9.63
C SER A 98 -4.09 6.12 9.45
N PHE A 99 -4.53 5.47 8.37
CA PHE A 99 -4.10 4.11 8.04
C PHE A 99 -2.59 4.01 7.83
N ARG A 100 -1.96 5.07 7.32
CA ARG A 100 -0.52 5.09 7.12
C ARG A 100 0.24 5.24 8.44
N HIS A 101 -0.28 6.00 9.39
CA HIS A 101 0.25 6.07 10.77
C HIS A 101 0.07 4.72 11.47
N SER A 102 -1.12 4.14 11.40
CA SER A 102 -1.43 2.83 11.95
C SER A 102 -0.50 1.73 11.42
N LEU A 103 -0.17 1.72 10.13
CA LEU A 103 0.80 0.79 9.56
C LEU A 103 2.16 0.90 10.27
N ARG A 104 2.67 2.12 10.47
CA ARG A 104 3.96 2.35 11.15
C ARG A 104 3.94 1.88 12.60
N ASP A 105 2.86 2.19 13.33
CA ASP A 105 2.71 1.79 14.73
C ASP A 105 2.59 0.27 14.89
N ARG A 106 1.90 -0.39 13.97
CA ARG A 106 1.79 -1.86 13.95
C ARG A 106 3.12 -2.53 13.65
N LEU A 107 3.93 -1.99 12.74
CA LEU A 107 5.27 -2.48 12.49
C LEU A 107 6.17 -2.29 13.72
N ARG A 108 6.06 -1.16 14.43
CA ARG A 108 6.78 -0.92 15.70
C ARG A 108 6.39 -1.92 16.78
N ARG A 109 5.10 -2.24 16.93
CA ARG A 109 4.60 -3.20 17.93
C ARG A 109 5.16 -4.60 17.75
N VAL A 110 5.54 -4.98 16.54
CA VAL A 110 6.18 -6.27 16.24
C VAL A 110 7.71 -6.13 16.13
N GLU A 111 8.26 -5.01 16.58
CA GLU A 111 9.70 -4.72 16.61
C GLU A 111 10.38 -4.77 15.24
N CYS A 112 9.63 -4.37 14.19
CA CYS A 112 10.19 -4.25 12.85
C CYS A 112 11.30 -3.20 12.83
N PRO A 113 12.51 -3.52 12.34
CA PRO A 113 13.57 -2.55 12.17
C PRO A 113 13.09 -1.32 11.38
N SER A 114 13.51 -0.13 11.82
CA SER A 114 13.00 1.14 11.28
C SER A 114 13.25 1.32 9.80
N ASP A 115 14.39 0.84 9.30
CA ASP A 115 14.79 0.87 7.91
C ASP A 115 13.92 -0.04 7.02
N ILE A 116 13.56 -1.23 7.51
CA ILE A 116 12.61 -2.13 6.83
C ILE A 116 11.21 -1.50 6.83
N ALA A 117 10.76 -0.94 7.95
CA ALA A 117 9.49 -0.24 8.02
C ALA A 117 9.44 0.94 7.05
N ASP A 118 10.53 1.71 6.95
CA ASP A 118 10.66 2.82 6.02
C ASP A 118 10.66 2.35 4.56
N ALA A 119 11.35 1.25 4.24
CA ALA A 119 11.32 0.64 2.91
C ALA A 119 9.90 0.19 2.51
N ILE A 120 9.15 -0.42 3.42
CA ILE A 120 7.74 -0.81 3.19
C ILE A 120 6.88 0.44 2.97
N GLY A 121 6.98 1.41 3.87
CA GLY A 121 6.15 2.61 3.87
C GLY A 121 6.53 3.65 2.80
N GLY A 122 7.74 3.60 2.25
CA GLY A 122 8.32 4.68 1.44
C GLY A 122 8.47 5.96 2.26
N TRP A 123 8.98 5.83 3.49
CA TRP A 123 9.45 6.93 4.31
C TRP A 123 10.95 7.13 4.07
N ALA A 124 11.42 8.34 4.28
CA ALA A 124 12.86 8.61 4.23
C ALA A 124 13.50 8.10 5.52
N THR A 125 14.57 7.35 5.40
CA THR A 125 15.40 6.97 6.54
C THR A 125 16.61 7.90 6.62
N ALA A 126 16.88 8.43 7.81
CA ALA A 126 18.08 9.21 8.06
C ALA A 126 19.29 8.27 8.18
N GLY A 127 20.34 8.53 7.43
CA GLY A 127 21.61 7.81 7.54
C GLY A 127 22.31 7.59 6.19
N VAL A 128 23.63 7.65 6.20
CA VAL A 128 24.48 7.48 4.99
C VAL A 128 24.53 6.01 4.56
N GLY A 129 24.45 5.06 5.50
CA GLY A 129 24.57 3.62 5.24
C GLY A 129 23.47 3.04 4.36
N GLN A 130 22.31 3.69 4.29
CA GLN A 130 21.16 3.20 3.48
C GLN A 130 21.25 3.57 1.99
N LYS A 131 22.23 4.35 1.60
CA LYS A 131 22.51 4.63 0.17
C LYS A 131 23.29 3.51 -0.50
N TYR A 132 23.81 2.59 0.27
CA TYR A 132 24.60 1.44 -0.22
C TYR A 132 23.73 0.18 -0.24
N GLY A 133 23.78 -0.56 -1.35
CA GLY A 133 23.06 -1.81 -1.56
C GLY A 133 21.74 -1.66 -2.31
N SER A 134 21.15 -2.81 -2.69
CA SER A 134 19.88 -2.90 -3.46
C SER A 134 18.61 -2.78 -2.61
N GLY A 135 18.75 -2.45 -1.31
CA GLY A 135 17.63 -2.40 -0.38
C GLY A 135 17.14 -3.80 0.07
N TYR A 136 15.98 -3.83 0.74
CA TYR A 136 15.41 -5.09 1.25
C TYR A 136 14.58 -5.81 0.18
N GLY A 137 14.81 -7.12 0.01
CA GLY A 137 14.02 -7.99 -0.85
C GLY A 137 12.55 -8.08 -0.43
N LEU A 138 11.70 -8.55 -1.33
CA LEU A 138 10.26 -8.72 -1.08
C LEU A 138 9.98 -9.69 0.06
N GLU A 139 10.75 -10.79 0.18
CA GLU A 139 10.59 -11.82 1.20
C GLU A 139 10.78 -11.25 2.60
N VAL A 140 11.82 -10.40 2.78
CA VAL A 140 12.08 -9.74 4.07
C VAL A 140 10.93 -8.82 4.44
N LYS A 141 10.49 -7.97 3.50
CA LYS A 141 9.35 -7.07 3.72
C LYS A 141 8.05 -7.85 3.98
N ALA A 142 7.80 -8.94 3.26
CA ALA A 142 6.62 -9.79 3.43
C ALA A 142 6.57 -10.47 4.79
N ARG A 143 7.71 -10.93 5.31
CA ARG A 143 7.82 -11.50 6.66
C ARG A 143 7.27 -10.54 7.73
N TRP A 144 7.65 -9.27 7.65
CA TRP A 144 7.16 -8.26 8.59
C TRP A 144 5.70 -7.88 8.35
N MET A 145 5.27 -7.78 7.09
CA MET A 145 3.87 -7.51 6.75
C MET A 145 2.94 -8.60 7.25
N LYS A 146 3.33 -9.88 7.17
CA LYS A 146 2.55 -11.02 7.70
C LYS A 146 2.35 -10.93 9.22
N ARG A 147 3.31 -10.41 9.98
CA ARG A 147 3.20 -10.26 11.46
C ARG A 147 2.18 -9.20 11.89
N ILE A 148 1.82 -8.28 11.03
CA ILE A 148 0.87 -7.20 11.33
C ILE A 148 -0.51 -7.39 10.70
N VAL A 149 -0.78 -8.53 10.10
CA VAL A 149 -2.08 -8.84 9.47
C VAL A 149 -3.20 -8.76 10.50
N VAL A 150 -4.25 -8.01 10.17
CA VAL A 150 -5.54 -8.10 10.89
C VAL A 150 -6.41 -9.04 10.08
N ARG A 151 -6.86 -10.12 10.72
CA ARG A 151 -7.87 -11.00 10.14
C ARG A 151 -9.22 -10.31 10.23
N ALA A 152 -9.87 -10.15 9.09
CA ALA A 152 -11.26 -9.73 9.09
C ALA A 152 -12.15 -10.96 9.39
N PRO A 153 -13.24 -10.78 10.16
CA PRO A 153 -14.12 -11.89 10.54
C PRO A 153 -14.75 -12.63 9.35
N TRP A 154 -14.72 -12.04 8.17
CA TRP A 154 -15.32 -12.57 6.93
C TRP A 154 -14.31 -13.01 5.87
N THR A 155 -13.02 -13.04 6.18
CA THR A 155 -12.03 -13.59 5.24
C THR A 155 -11.94 -15.11 5.44
N ASP A 156 -12.16 -15.87 4.37
CA ASP A 156 -11.91 -17.31 4.33
C ASP A 156 -10.45 -17.63 4.67
N ASN A 157 -10.22 -18.82 5.25
CA ASN A 157 -8.87 -19.33 5.56
C ASN A 157 -7.93 -19.42 4.35
N ARG A 158 -8.43 -19.23 3.15
CA ARG A 158 -7.66 -19.21 1.89
C ARG A 158 -6.84 -17.94 1.67
N ASP A 159 -7.05 -16.91 2.49
CA ASP A 159 -6.41 -15.59 2.38
C ASP A 159 -5.32 -15.36 3.46
N ALA A 160 -4.93 -16.39 4.19
CA ALA A 160 -3.93 -16.34 5.26
C ALA A 160 -2.51 -16.61 4.75
#